data_fa914d9b619e25ed738022932402c523
#
_entry.id   fa914d9b619e25ed738022932402c523
#
_cell.length_a   1.000
_cell.length_b   1.000
_cell.length_c   1.000
_cell.angle_alpha   90.00
_cell.angle_beta   90.00
_cell.angle_gamma   90.00
#
_symmetry.space_group_name_H-M   'P 1'
#
loop_
_entity.id
_entity.type
_entity.pdbx_description
1 polymer ?
#
loop_
_entity_poly.entity_id
_entity_poly.type
_entity_poly.pdbx_seq_one_letter_code
_entity_poly.pdbx_strand_id
1 'polypeptide(L)'
;MRTSIATVSISGEFPEKLAAIAKAGFSGVEIFENDFLTYDASPREVKALAADHGLDITLFQPFRDFEGMPEPHRARAFERAQRKFDIMGELGTDLMLICSNVSPVSLGGIDRAAADFHQLGELAAKHGVRVGYEALAWGRHISDHRDAWEVVRRADHANVGIILDSFHTLSRKIDPNSIRSIPGDKIFIVQLADAPLIDMDLLYWSRHFRNMPGEGDLPVVDFMRAVAATGYSGPLSLEIFNDQFRGGSARLLAEDGHRSLVNLMDQVRRLEPDIRIDVPAMPDRVETRGVEFVEFTTAPEEKINLEALLATLGFEKTAHHRNRDVDLYTQGDIRIVINTSDGGDSFAGASYSIHGTNAYAFGLKVDDAKAALARAEALGAPTFAEPRKTGEVAVPAIQGVGNGVIYFLDDSPALASIWDNEFATVGDNKPAGDAGLKRIDHLAQTTHYGEMLTWLLFYTSLFSTRRTPMIDVVDPGGLVRSQAIESVPSPHFRLTMNGADNRKTFAGKFL
;
A
#
# COMPACT_ATOMS: atom_id res chain seq x y z
N MET A 1 -2.61 -3.71 -16.86
CA MET A 1 -1.52 -2.92 -16.22
C MET A 1 -0.36 -3.86 -15.92
N ARG A 2 0.85 -3.56 -16.39
CA ARG A 2 2.05 -4.32 -16.01
C ARG A 2 2.63 -3.69 -14.75
N THR A 3 2.72 -4.47 -13.68
CA THR A 3 3.22 -4.03 -12.37
C THR A 3 4.53 -4.70 -12.04
N SER A 4 5.45 -3.97 -11.44
CA SER A 4 6.75 -4.45 -10.98
C SER A 4 7.07 -3.88 -9.60
N ILE A 5 8.05 -4.45 -8.93
CA ILE A 5 8.58 -3.94 -7.68
C ILE A 5 10.07 -4.29 -7.58
N ALA A 6 10.87 -3.35 -7.09
CA ALA A 6 12.29 -3.59 -6.85
C ALA A 6 12.48 -4.48 -5.62
N THR A 7 13.35 -5.48 -5.72
CA THR A 7 13.61 -6.42 -4.61
C THR A 7 14.11 -5.74 -3.34
N VAL A 8 14.70 -4.55 -3.45
CA VAL A 8 15.11 -3.73 -2.30
C VAL A 8 13.94 -3.19 -1.49
N SER A 9 12.74 -3.12 -2.06
CA SER A 9 11.55 -2.61 -1.41
C SER A 9 10.96 -3.54 -0.36
N ILE A 10 11.36 -4.81 -0.35
CA ILE A 10 10.79 -5.88 0.48
C ILE A 10 11.92 -6.54 1.27
N SER A 11 11.64 -6.91 2.52
CA SER A 11 12.54 -7.70 3.36
C SER A 11 12.47 -9.20 3.05
N GLY A 12 13.41 -9.96 3.55
CA GLY A 12 13.46 -11.42 3.43
C GLY A 12 14.54 -11.92 2.49
N GLU A 13 14.69 -13.23 2.42
CA GLU A 13 15.60 -13.89 1.49
C GLU A 13 15.09 -13.76 0.05
N PHE A 14 16.03 -13.78 -0.91
CA PHE A 14 15.69 -13.52 -2.31
C PHE A 14 14.53 -14.39 -2.86
N PRO A 15 14.48 -15.72 -2.63
CA PRO A 15 13.34 -16.55 -3.05
C PRO A 15 12.02 -16.18 -2.36
N GLU A 16 12.06 -15.81 -1.07
CA GLU A 16 10.87 -15.37 -0.33
C GLU A 16 10.30 -14.07 -0.90
N LYS A 17 11.18 -13.15 -1.29
CA LYS A 17 10.76 -11.91 -1.96
C LYS A 17 10.02 -12.21 -3.26
N LEU A 18 10.57 -13.07 -4.13
CA LEU A 18 9.93 -13.43 -5.41
C LEU A 18 8.58 -14.11 -5.19
N ALA A 19 8.49 -15.05 -4.25
CA ALA A 19 7.24 -15.70 -3.91
C ALA A 19 6.18 -14.72 -3.40
N ALA A 20 6.56 -13.76 -2.54
CA ALA A 20 5.68 -12.73 -2.02
C ALA A 20 5.19 -11.78 -3.13
N ILE A 21 6.10 -11.34 -4.01
CA ILE A 21 5.82 -10.46 -5.16
C ILE A 21 4.81 -11.13 -6.10
N ALA A 22 5.05 -12.38 -6.49
CA ALA A 22 4.17 -13.13 -7.37
C ALA A 22 2.78 -13.33 -6.75
N LYS A 23 2.73 -13.72 -5.47
CA LYS A 23 1.47 -13.94 -4.74
C LYS A 23 0.64 -12.67 -4.60
N ALA A 24 1.28 -11.51 -4.49
CA ALA A 24 0.60 -10.22 -4.44
C ALA A 24 0.00 -9.78 -5.77
N GLY A 25 0.32 -10.45 -6.89
CA GLY A 25 -0.24 -10.17 -8.21
C GLY A 25 0.62 -9.27 -9.10
N PHE A 26 1.88 -9.04 -8.74
CA PHE A 26 2.83 -8.38 -9.64
C PHE A 26 3.14 -9.26 -10.85
N SER A 27 3.36 -8.62 -12.01
CA SER A 27 3.77 -9.31 -13.24
C SER A 27 5.28 -9.28 -13.48
N GLY A 28 6.01 -8.51 -12.70
CA GLY A 28 7.46 -8.35 -12.87
C GLY A 28 8.19 -7.95 -11.60
N VAL A 29 9.51 -7.97 -11.70
CA VAL A 29 10.42 -7.63 -10.62
C VAL A 29 11.62 -6.86 -11.16
N GLU A 30 12.08 -5.84 -10.44
CA GLU A 30 13.39 -5.24 -10.65
C GLU A 30 14.40 -5.91 -9.74
N ILE A 31 15.49 -6.40 -10.33
CA ILE A 31 16.55 -7.03 -9.55
C ILE A 31 17.52 -5.96 -9.04
N PHE A 32 17.52 -5.76 -7.73
CA PHE A 32 18.54 -4.96 -7.06
C PHE A 32 19.85 -5.77 -6.97
N GLU A 33 20.94 -5.21 -7.48
CA GLU A 33 22.19 -5.94 -7.65
C GLU A 33 22.72 -6.59 -6.36
N ASN A 34 22.56 -5.92 -5.20
CA ASN A 34 23.02 -6.49 -3.94
C ASN A 34 22.25 -7.76 -3.56
N ASP A 35 20.95 -7.83 -3.82
CA ASP A 35 20.15 -9.03 -3.57
C ASP A 35 20.63 -10.19 -4.47
N PHE A 36 20.94 -9.88 -5.74
CA PHE A 36 21.51 -10.86 -6.66
C PHE A 36 22.90 -11.34 -6.23
N LEU A 37 23.80 -10.43 -5.81
CA LEU A 37 25.17 -10.77 -5.41
C LEU A 37 25.25 -11.54 -4.08
N THR A 38 24.28 -11.39 -3.21
CA THR A 38 24.22 -12.10 -1.91
C THR A 38 23.52 -13.45 -1.99
N TYR A 39 22.81 -13.71 -3.06
CA TYR A 39 22.14 -14.99 -3.29
C TYR A 39 23.07 -15.94 -4.04
N ASP A 40 23.32 -17.13 -3.47
CA ASP A 40 24.25 -18.14 -4.03
C ASP A 40 23.61 -18.89 -5.20
N ALA A 41 23.46 -18.20 -6.33
CA ALA A 41 22.93 -18.76 -7.57
C ALA A 41 23.52 -18.05 -8.80
N SER A 42 23.62 -18.79 -9.91
CA SER A 42 24.00 -18.22 -11.20
C SER A 42 22.88 -17.31 -11.77
N PRO A 43 23.21 -16.39 -12.70
CA PRO A 43 22.18 -15.57 -13.36
C PRO A 43 21.07 -16.39 -14.02
N ARG A 44 21.40 -17.56 -14.58
CA ARG A 44 20.43 -18.47 -15.22
C ARG A 44 19.48 -19.12 -14.21
N GLU A 45 19.97 -19.47 -13.03
CA GLU A 45 19.15 -20.00 -11.94
C GLU A 45 18.20 -18.92 -11.39
N VAL A 46 18.67 -17.67 -11.25
CA VAL A 46 17.82 -16.54 -10.86
C VAL A 46 16.73 -16.29 -11.91
N LYS A 47 17.08 -16.34 -13.20
CA LYS A 47 16.09 -16.26 -14.29
C LYS A 47 15.01 -17.36 -14.19
N ALA A 48 15.45 -18.61 -13.97
CA ALA A 48 14.54 -19.73 -13.83
C ALA A 48 13.63 -19.57 -12.62
N LEU A 49 14.20 -19.15 -11.47
CA LEU A 49 13.42 -18.89 -10.25
C LEU A 49 12.37 -17.79 -10.44
N ALA A 50 12.68 -16.69 -11.11
CA ALA A 50 11.71 -15.65 -11.43
C ALA A 50 10.60 -16.18 -12.36
N ALA A 51 10.98 -16.96 -13.39
CA ALA A 51 10.05 -17.57 -14.33
C ALA A 51 9.13 -18.61 -13.66
N ASP A 52 9.61 -19.40 -12.72
CA ASP A 52 8.83 -20.36 -11.94
C ASP A 52 7.71 -19.67 -11.13
N HIS A 53 7.94 -18.42 -10.75
CA HIS A 53 6.95 -17.56 -10.12
C HIS A 53 6.10 -16.75 -11.12
N GLY A 54 6.32 -16.88 -12.42
CA GLY A 54 5.60 -16.12 -13.45
C GLY A 54 5.99 -14.63 -13.50
N LEU A 55 7.18 -14.27 -13.02
CA LEU A 55 7.68 -12.89 -12.96
C LEU A 55 8.64 -12.60 -14.11
N ASP A 56 8.39 -11.51 -14.85
CA ASP A 56 9.37 -10.94 -15.77
C ASP A 56 10.42 -10.13 -15.01
N ILE A 57 11.69 -10.28 -15.35
CA ILE A 57 12.74 -9.39 -14.84
C ILE A 57 12.73 -8.12 -15.68
N THR A 58 12.11 -7.06 -15.14
CA THR A 58 11.83 -5.82 -15.86
C THR A 58 13.01 -4.86 -15.91
N LEU A 59 13.94 -4.98 -14.96
CA LEU A 59 15.06 -4.06 -14.80
C LEU A 59 16.17 -4.71 -13.96
N PHE A 60 17.43 -4.45 -14.32
CA PHE A 60 18.60 -4.71 -13.50
C PHE A 60 19.21 -3.38 -13.00
N GLN A 61 19.40 -3.23 -11.69
CA GLN A 61 19.78 -1.96 -11.08
C GLN A 61 20.65 -2.12 -9.82
N PRO A 62 21.41 -1.06 -9.45
CA PRO A 62 21.70 0.17 -10.18
C PRO A 62 23.06 0.09 -10.88
N PHE A 63 23.25 0.86 -11.93
CA PHE A 63 24.56 1.17 -12.49
C PHE A 63 24.95 2.62 -12.17
N ARG A 64 26.08 2.80 -11.49
CA ARG A 64 26.51 4.10 -10.93
C ARG A 64 27.81 4.58 -11.53
N ASP A 65 28.10 5.88 -11.38
CA ASP A 65 29.34 6.53 -11.75
C ASP A 65 29.71 6.26 -13.21
N PHE A 66 28.81 6.61 -14.14
CA PHE A 66 29.00 6.37 -15.56
C PHE A 66 29.36 7.63 -16.33
N GLU A 67 28.39 8.57 -16.49
CA GLU A 67 28.56 9.73 -17.40
C GLU A 67 29.52 10.78 -16.83
N GLY A 68 30.24 11.42 -17.73
CA GLY A 68 31.15 12.52 -17.42
C GLY A 68 32.40 12.11 -16.65
N MET A 69 32.76 10.83 -16.66
CA MET A 69 33.99 10.39 -15.99
C MET A 69 35.23 10.76 -16.83
N PRO A 70 36.30 11.30 -16.19
CA PRO A 70 37.58 11.50 -16.89
C PRO A 70 38.30 10.16 -17.10
N GLU A 71 39.26 10.14 -18.07
CA GLU A 71 40.15 8.98 -18.21
C GLU A 71 41.08 8.85 -16.98
N PRO A 72 41.41 7.63 -16.54
CA PRO A 72 41.03 6.31 -17.10
C PRO A 72 39.68 5.79 -16.55
N HIS A 73 38.97 6.54 -15.73
CA HIS A 73 37.70 6.11 -15.10
C HIS A 73 36.61 5.88 -16.15
N ARG A 74 36.59 6.69 -17.21
CA ARG A 74 35.65 6.56 -18.31
C ARG A 74 35.76 5.18 -18.99
N ALA A 75 36.97 4.80 -19.39
CA ALA A 75 37.21 3.49 -19.99
C ALA A 75 36.74 2.35 -19.09
N ARG A 76 37.06 2.41 -17.78
CA ARG A 76 36.60 1.41 -16.78
C ARG A 76 35.08 1.38 -16.63
N ALA A 77 34.40 2.50 -16.75
CA ALA A 77 32.93 2.54 -16.69
C ALA A 77 32.32 1.77 -17.86
N PHE A 78 32.84 1.91 -19.07
CA PHE A 78 32.41 1.13 -20.24
C PHE A 78 32.70 -0.37 -20.09
N GLU A 79 33.87 -0.73 -19.57
CA GLU A 79 34.21 -2.16 -19.29
C GLU A 79 33.26 -2.76 -18.25
N ARG A 80 32.87 -1.99 -17.21
CA ARG A 80 31.89 -2.43 -16.21
C ARG A 80 30.52 -2.62 -16.86
N ALA A 81 30.09 -1.69 -17.71
CA ALA A 81 28.82 -1.77 -18.42
C ALA A 81 28.75 -3.04 -19.29
N GLN A 82 29.81 -3.33 -20.04
CA GLN A 82 29.88 -4.54 -20.87
C GLN A 82 29.71 -5.82 -20.04
N ARG A 83 30.44 -5.95 -18.92
CA ARG A 83 30.27 -7.10 -18.02
C ARG A 83 28.86 -7.22 -17.46
N LYS A 84 28.20 -6.08 -17.17
CA LYS A 84 26.80 -6.11 -16.73
C LYS A 84 25.86 -6.57 -17.84
N PHE A 85 26.08 -6.14 -19.08
CA PHE A 85 25.29 -6.60 -20.21
C PHE A 85 25.40 -8.10 -20.43
N ASP A 86 26.59 -8.68 -20.22
CA ASP A 86 26.78 -10.14 -20.27
C ASP A 86 25.94 -10.85 -19.21
N ILE A 87 25.95 -10.37 -17.95
CA ILE A 87 25.13 -10.89 -16.86
C ILE A 87 23.63 -10.75 -17.18
N MET A 88 23.21 -9.59 -17.70
CA MET A 88 21.81 -9.33 -18.07
C MET A 88 21.32 -10.29 -19.17
N GLY A 89 22.18 -10.63 -20.14
CA GLY A 89 21.85 -11.63 -21.15
C GLY A 89 21.53 -13.00 -20.54
N GLU A 90 22.25 -13.41 -19.52
CA GLU A 90 21.97 -14.65 -18.78
C GLU A 90 20.75 -14.55 -17.86
N LEU A 91 20.54 -13.40 -17.22
CA LEU A 91 19.34 -13.09 -16.41
C LEU A 91 18.08 -13.01 -17.28
N GLY A 92 18.24 -12.71 -18.57
CA GLY A 92 17.11 -12.55 -19.50
C GLY A 92 16.35 -11.23 -19.34
N THR A 93 17.03 -10.17 -18.89
CA THR A 93 16.49 -8.81 -18.83
C THR A 93 17.22 -7.93 -19.84
N ASP A 94 16.49 -6.99 -20.45
CA ASP A 94 17.02 -6.11 -21.49
C ASP A 94 17.17 -4.64 -21.06
N LEU A 95 16.84 -4.28 -19.81
CA LEU A 95 16.90 -2.91 -19.33
C LEU A 95 17.82 -2.75 -18.13
N MET A 96 18.77 -1.81 -18.21
CA MET A 96 19.65 -1.40 -17.12
C MET A 96 19.34 0.04 -16.68
N LEU A 97 19.19 0.24 -15.37
CA LEU A 97 19.10 1.57 -14.79
C LEU A 97 20.48 2.17 -14.56
N ILE A 98 20.68 3.37 -15.08
CA ILE A 98 21.88 4.18 -14.87
C ILE A 98 21.49 5.41 -14.04
N CYS A 99 22.00 5.46 -12.83
CA CYS A 99 21.84 6.63 -11.97
C CYS A 99 22.74 7.78 -12.43
N SER A 100 22.26 9.01 -12.35
CA SER A 100 23.07 10.20 -12.56
C SER A 100 24.26 10.23 -11.60
N ASN A 101 25.39 10.72 -12.11
CA ASN A 101 26.69 10.59 -11.46
C ASN A 101 26.78 11.43 -10.17
N VAL A 102 27.28 10.84 -9.12
CA VAL A 102 27.55 11.50 -7.82
C VAL A 102 29.03 11.58 -7.48
N SER A 103 29.89 11.00 -8.31
CA SER A 103 31.33 10.98 -8.11
C SER A 103 31.94 12.38 -8.07
N PRO A 104 32.80 12.69 -7.08
CA PRO A 104 33.45 14.00 -6.98
C PRO A 104 34.40 14.32 -8.17
N VAL A 105 34.81 13.28 -8.92
CA VAL A 105 35.70 13.46 -10.09
C VAL A 105 34.93 13.58 -11.41
N SER A 106 33.58 13.42 -11.40
CA SER A 106 32.79 13.56 -12.62
C SER A 106 32.82 14.98 -13.16
N LEU A 107 32.82 15.09 -14.49
CA LEU A 107 32.83 16.33 -15.21
C LEU A 107 31.41 16.63 -15.73
N GLY A 108 30.93 17.83 -15.48
CA GLY A 108 29.59 18.26 -15.90
C GLY A 108 29.51 18.52 -17.40
N GLY A 109 28.31 18.81 -17.83
CA GLY A 109 27.96 19.21 -19.20
C GLY A 109 27.04 18.20 -19.90
N ILE A 110 25.89 18.67 -20.33
CA ILE A 110 24.85 17.87 -21.00
C ILE A 110 25.41 17.22 -22.27
N ASP A 111 26.15 17.97 -23.11
CA ASP A 111 26.73 17.42 -24.37
C ASP A 111 27.73 16.28 -24.08
N ARG A 112 28.53 16.39 -23.01
CA ARG A 112 29.45 15.32 -22.59
C ARG A 112 28.68 14.09 -22.17
N ALA A 113 27.70 14.25 -21.28
CA ALA A 113 26.85 13.15 -20.85
C ALA A 113 26.13 12.50 -22.04
N ALA A 114 25.60 13.31 -22.96
CA ALA A 114 24.92 12.80 -24.15
C ALA A 114 25.87 12.00 -25.07
N ALA A 115 27.11 12.45 -25.25
CA ALA A 115 28.11 11.70 -26.02
C ALA A 115 28.47 10.36 -25.36
N ASP A 116 28.59 10.33 -24.02
CA ASP A 116 28.81 9.10 -23.28
C ASP A 116 27.63 8.13 -23.42
N PHE A 117 26.40 8.63 -23.32
CA PHE A 117 25.19 7.81 -23.50
C PHE A 117 25.00 7.34 -24.93
N HIS A 118 25.34 8.15 -25.95
CA HIS A 118 25.33 7.71 -27.34
C HIS A 118 26.24 6.49 -27.52
N GLN A 119 27.49 6.60 -27.07
CA GLN A 119 28.46 5.48 -27.17
C GLN A 119 28.02 4.25 -26.35
N LEU A 120 27.40 4.47 -25.17
CA LEU A 120 26.83 3.37 -24.39
C LEU A 120 25.65 2.71 -25.10
N GLY A 121 24.81 3.48 -25.77
CA GLY A 121 23.73 3.00 -26.61
C GLY A 121 24.21 2.08 -27.73
N GLU A 122 25.29 2.46 -28.41
CA GLU A 122 25.96 1.64 -29.43
C GLU A 122 26.49 0.30 -28.83
N LEU A 123 27.04 0.34 -27.61
CA LEU A 123 27.49 -0.86 -26.92
C LEU A 123 26.28 -1.72 -26.50
N ALA A 124 25.27 -1.12 -25.91
CA ALA A 124 24.06 -1.79 -25.45
C ALA A 124 23.32 -2.49 -26.62
N ALA A 125 23.23 -1.84 -27.76
CA ALA A 125 22.61 -2.41 -28.97
C ALA A 125 23.26 -3.73 -29.41
N LYS A 126 24.60 -3.86 -29.29
CA LYS A 126 25.33 -5.09 -29.60
C LYS A 126 24.97 -6.27 -28.69
N HIS A 127 24.51 -5.96 -27.50
CA HIS A 127 24.09 -6.96 -26.49
C HIS A 127 22.55 -7.11 -26.42
N GLY A 128 21.78 -6.41 -27.25
CA GLY A 128 20.31 -6.44 -27.18
C GLY A 128 19.76 -5.79 -25.92
N VAL A 129 20.50 -4.86 -25.31
CA VAL A 129 20.16 -4.18 -24.06
C VAL A 129 19.75 -2.73 -24.34
N ARG A 130 18.86 -2.22 -23.51
CA ARG A 130 18.50 -0.80 -23.42
C ARG A 130 19.06 -0.23 -22.11
N VAL A 131 19.35 1.05 -22.09
CA VAL A 131 19.81 1.76 -20.90
C VAL A 131 18.88 2.92 -20.59
N GLY A 132 18.40 2.96 -19.38
CA GLY A 132 17.53 4.02 -18.89
C GLY A 132 18.28 4.95 -17.95
N TYR A 133 18.25 6.25 -18.23
CA TYR A 133 18.92 7.28 -17.43
C TYR A 133 17.98 7.85 -16.37
N GLU A 134 18.38 7.80 -15.13
CA GLU A 134 17.65 8.31 -13.98
C GLU A 134 18.38 9.52 -13.37
N ALA A 135 17.67 10.63 -13.16
CA ALA A 135 18.18 11.77 -12.44
C ALA A 135 17.97 11.59 -10.93
N LEU A 136 19.02 11.21 -10.20
CA LEU A 136 18.97 11.19 -8.72
C LEU A 136 18.76 12.61 -8.18
N ALA A 137 17.91 12.78 -7.17
CA ALA A 137 17.65 14.08 -6.54
C ALA A 137 18.91 14.76 -5.98
N TRP A 138 19.94 13.99 -5.68
CA TRP A 138 21.26 14.44 -5.20
C TRP A 138 22.37 14.26 -6.26
N GLY A 139 22.00 14.06 -7.52
CA GLY A 139 22.95 13.97 -8.63
C GLY A 139 23.88 15.18 -8.69
N ARG A 140 25.16 14.96 -8.97
CA ARG A 140 26.17 16.02 -8.89
C ARG A 140 25.97 17.12 -9.96
N HIS A 141 25.67 16.72 -11.18
CA HIS A 141 25.50 17.61 -12.32
C HIS A 141 24.11 17.51 -12.92
N ILE A 142 23.50 16.34 -12.87
CA ILE A 142 22.15 16.06 -13.33
C ILE A 142 21.34 15.57 -12.14
N SER A 143 20.35 16.36 -11.71
CA SER A 143 19.49 16.06 -10.58
C SER A 143 18.02 16.40 -10.83
N ASP A 144 17.68 16.60 -12.10
CA ASP A 144 16.37 17.00 -12.60
C ASP A 144 16.05 16.14 -13.82
N HIS A 145 14.83 15.59 -13.87
CA HIS A 145 14.42 14.78 -15.01
C HIS A 145 14.43 15.55 -16.34
N ARG A 146 14.30 16.87 -16.31
CA ARG A 146 14.38 17.72 -17.54
C ARG A 146 15.77 17.73 -18.12
N ASP A 147 16.79 17.80 -17.26
CA ASP A 147 18.20 17.71 -17.70
C ASP A 147 18.53 16.29 -18.17
N ALA A 148 18.05 15.27 -17.46
CA ALA A 148 18.22 13.87 -17.89
C ALA A 148 17.54 13.63 -19.26
N TRP A 149 16.35 14.16 -19.47
CA TRP A 149 15.68 14.11 -20.77
C TRP A 149 16.49 14.82 -21.85
N GLU A 150 17.05 15.99 -21.57
CA GLU A 150 17.90 16.69 -22.53
C GLU A 150 19.16 15.89 -22.90
N VAL A 151 19.77 15.18 -21.93
CA VAL A 151 20.87 14.23 -22.20
C VAL A 151 20.40 13.12 -23.13
N VAL A 152 19.29 12.46 -22.82
CA VAL A 152 18.73 11.36 -23.65
C VAL A 152 18.37 11.85 -25.05
N ARG A 153 17.74 13.02 -25.15
CA ARG A 153 17.36 13.61 -26.43
C ARG A 153 18.58 13.92 -27.31
N ARG A 154 19.68 14.43 -26.72
CA ARG A 154 20.93 14.71 -27.44
C ARG A 154 21.76 13.48 -27.75
N ALA A 155 21.66 12.43 -26.87
CA ALA A 155 22.30 11.16 -27.19
C ALA A 155 21.72 10.51 -28.44
N ASP A 156 20.48 10.80 -28.77
CA ASP A 156 19.79 10.41 -30.01
C ASP A 156 20.06 8.95 -30.40
N HIS A 157 19.77 8.03 -29.48
CA HIS A 157 19.97 6.60 -29.69
C HIS A 157 18.74 5.80 -29.32
N ALA A 158 18.40 4.77 -30.11
CA ALA A 158 17.19 3.97 -29.89
C ALA A 158 17.22 3.20 -28.54
N ASN A 159 18.41 2.74 -28.14
CA ASN A 159 18.62 1.97 -26.91
C ASN A 159 18.86 2.84 -25.66
N VAL A 160 18.72 4.17 -25.79
CA VAL A 160 18.83 5.11 -24.67
C VAL A 160 17.48 5.76 -24.42
N GLY A 161 17.01 5.71 -23.18
CA GLY A 161 15.77 6.31 -22.73
C GLY A 161 15.90 6.89 -21.33
N ILE A 162 14.79 7.42 -20.82
CA ILE A 162 14.72 7.96 -19.47
C ILE A 162 14.00 6.99 -18.54
N ILE A 163 14.45 6.95 -17.29
CA ILE A 163 13.69 6.38 -16.16
C ILE A 163 13.17 7.54 -15.33
N LEU A 164 11.89 7.51 -15.01
CA LEU A 164 11.25 8.51 -14.20
C LEU A 164 10.91 7.91 -12.83
N ASP A 165 11.53 8.44 -11.79
CA ASP A 165 11.22 8.13 -10.40
C ASP A 165 10.45 9.32 -9.77
N SER A 166 9.30 9.01 -9.18
CA SER A 166 8.42 10.02 -8.59
C SER A 166 9.08 10.70 -7.39
N PHE A 167 9.83 9.97 -6.55
CA PHE A 167 10.52 10.55 -5.41
C PHE A 167 11.54 11.59 -5.85
N HIS A 168 12.39 11.27 -6.84
CA HIS A 168 13.43 12.19 -7.30
C HIS A 168 12.87 13.48 -7.89
N THR A 169 11.75 13.39 -8.58
CA THR A 169 11.05 14.57 -9.12
C THR A 169 10.38 15.39 -8.03
N LEU A 170 9.59 14.73 -7.18
CA LEU A 170 8.68 15.41 -6.24
C LEU A 170 9.41 15.94 -4.98
N SER A 171 10.42 15.23 -4.49
CA SER A 171 11.24 15.67 -3.35
C SER A 171 11.99 16.98 -3.63
N ARG A 172 12.32 17.24 -4.89
CA ARG A 172 12.89 18.51 -5.35
C ARG A 172 11.85 19.56 -5.69
N LYS A 173 10.57 19.27 -5.51
CA LYS A 173 9.45 20.17 -5.84
C LYS A 173 9.44 20.59 -7.32
N ILE A 174 9.90 19.70 -8.21
CA ILE A 174 9.85 19.94 -9.66
C ILE A 174 8.41 19.73 -10.13
N ASP A 175 7.89 20.64 -10.92
CA ASP A 175 6.56 20.52 -11.51
C ASP A 175 6.50 19.31 -12.46
N PRO A 176 5.70 18.26 -12.14
CA PRO A 176 5.61 17.07 -12.97
C PRO A 176 4.99 17.33 -14.35
N ASN A 177 4.32 18.46 -14.57
CA ASN A 177 3.75 18.78 -15.88
C ASN A 177 4.81 18.86 -16.99
N SER A 178 6.07 19.13 -16.66
CA SER A 178 7.19 19.08 -17.62
C SER A 178 7.39 17.69 -18.25
N ILE A 179 6.95 16.62 -17.58
CA ILE A 179 7.01 15.23 -18.09
C ILE A 179 6.13 15.07 -19.33
N ARG A 180 5.02 15.81 -19.44
CA ARG A 180 4.08 15.73 -20.59
C ARG A 180 4.73 15.97 -21.96
N SER A 181 5.89 16.63 -22.00
CA SER A 181 6.66 16.88 -23.23
C SER A 181 7.58 15.73 -23.63
N ILE A 182 7.76 14.70 -22.80
CA ILE A 182 8.62 13.56 -23.08
C ILE A 182 7.82 12.53 -23.89
N PRO A 183 8.32 12.06 -25.05
CA PRO A 183 7.66 11.00 -25.80
C PRO A 183 7.56 9.70 -24.94
N GLY A 184 6.37 9.10 -24.88
CA GLY A 184 6.12 7.94 -24.01
C GLY A 184 6.97 6.71 -24.35
N ASP A 185 7.42 6.56 -25.60
CA ASP A 185 8.31 5.49 -26.06
C ASP A 185 9.78 5.69 -25.62
N LYS A 186 10.14 6.90 -25.17
CA LYS A 186 11.43 7.21 -24.58
C LYS A 186 11.46 7.04 -23.05
N ILE A 187 10.32 6.83 -22.42
CA ILE A 187 10.23 6.46 -21.02
C ILE A 187 10.27 4.93 -20.95
N PHE A 188 11.36 4.36 -20.40
CA PHE A 188 11.56 2.91 -20.42
C PHE A 188 10.91 2.19 -19.24
N ILE A 189 10.94 2.81 -18.06
CA ILE A 189 10.21 2.36 -16.87
C ILE A 189 9.87 3.55 -15.97
N VAL A 190 8.82 3.43 -15.18
CA VAL A 190 8.42 4.43 -14.19
C VAL A 190 8.51 3.80 -12.81
N GLN A 191 9.34 4.40 -11.95
CA GLN A 191 9.47 4.03 -10.55
C GLN A 191 8.63 4.95 -9.68
N LEU A 192 7.88 4.36 -8.78
CA LEU A 192 6.91 5.04 -7.95
C LEU A 192 7.25 4.84 -6.48
N ALA A 193 7.33 5.94 -5.77
CA ALA A 193 7.42 6.03 -4.32
C ALA A 193 6.72 7.31 -3.86
N ASP A 194 6.17 7.27 -2.67
CA ASP A 194 5.69 8.40 -1.91
C ASP A 194 6.66 8.68 -0.75
N ALA A 195 6.43 9.69 0.05
CA ALA A 195 7.17 9.95 1.28
C ALA A 195 6.43 10.97 2.15
N PRO A 196 6.64 10.97 3.48
CA PRO A 196 6.16 12.05 4.32
C PRO A 196 6.87 13.36 3.94
N LEU A 197 6.15 14.47 3.93
CA LEU A 197 6.72 15.79 3.59
C LEU A 197 7.55 16.34 4.77
N ILE A 198 8.82 16.01 4.77
CA ILE A 198 9.79 16.39 5.81
C ILE A 198 10.93 17.17 5.16
N ASP A 199 11.42 18.22 5.85
CA ASP A 199 12.58 18.98 5.41
C ASP A 199 13.87 18.33 5.92
N MET A 200 14.55 17.59 5.05
CA MET A 200 15.80 16.89 5.38
C MET A 200 16.69 16.73 4.13
N ASP A 201 17.90 16.20 4.33
CA ASP A 201 18.81 15.83 3.25
C ASP A 201 18.13 14.83 2.29
N LEU A 202 18.20 15.11 0.98
CA LEU A 202 17.48 14.34 -0.04
C LEU A 202 17.94 12.88 -0.12
N LEU A 203 19.23 12.61 0.05
CA LEU A 203 19.75 11.25 0.05
C LEU A 203 19.25 10.48 1.27
N TYR A 204 19.32 11.11 2.46
CA TYR A 204 18.84 10.49 3.69
C TYR A 204 17.33 10.24 3.63
N TRP A 205 16.56 11.22 3.16
CA TRP A 205 15.12 11.08 2.96
C TRP A 205 14.78 9.92 2.00
N SER A 206 15.45 9.86 0.85
CA SER A 206 15.29 8.78 -0.12
C SER A 206 15.60 7.40 0.44
N ARG A 207 16.59 7.27 1.32
CA ARG A 207 17.10 5.99 1.79
C ARG A 207 16.31 5.39 2.96
N HIS A 208 15.54 6.20 3.66
CA HIS A 208 14.96 5.79 4.94
C HIS A 208 13.45 6.03 5.05
N PHE A 209 12.85 6.88 4.19
CA PHE A 209 11.48 7.36 4.38
C PHE A 209 10.59 7.28 3.15
N ARG A 210 10.96 6.53 2.11
CA ARG A 210 10.04 6.30 1.00
C ARG A 210 8.89 5.41 1.46
N ASN A 211 7.68 5.76 1.07
CA ASN A 211 6.44 5.03 1.35
C ASN A 211 5.83 4.50 0.05
N MET A 212 4.87 3.59 0.15
CA MET A 212 4.05 3.21 -0.98
C MET A 212 3.20 4.40 -1.46
N PRO A 213 2.89 4.52 -2.76
CA PRO A 213 2.00 5.55 -3.28
C PRO A 213 0.67 5.65 -2.51
N GLY A 214 0.38 6.83 -1.97
CA GLY A 214 -0.80 7.09 -1.14
C GLY A 214 -0.58 6.95 0.37
N GLU A 215 0.59 6.51 0.82
CA GLU A 215 0.95 6.49 2.24
C GLU A 215 1.68 7.76 2.70
N GLY A 216 2.25 8.52 1.78
CA GLY A 216 2.95 9.76 2.04
C GLY A 216 2.14 11.02 1.73
N ASP A 217 2.85 12.12 1.52
CA ASP A 217 2.28 13.45 1.27
C ASP A 217 2.75 14.05 -0.06
N LEU A 218 3.56 13.31 -0.85
CA LEU A 218 4.01 13.78 -2.16
C LEU A 218 2.86 13.71 -3.19
N PRO A 219 2.78 14.64 -4.16
CA PRO A 219 1.72 14.64 -5.18
C PRO A 219 1.95 13.57 -6.27
N VAL A 220 2.01 12.29 -5.86
CA VAL A 220 2.29 11.14 -6.75
C VAL A 220 1.20 10.97 -7.81
N VAL A 221 -0.04 11.32 -7.49
CA VAL A 221 -1.15 11.31 -8.47
C VAL A 221 -0.86 12.27 -9.61
N ASP A 222 -0.42 13.51 -9.34
CA ASP A 222 -0.11 14.51 -10.37
C ASP A 222 1.10 14.09 -11.22
N PHE A 223 2.11 13.49 -10.60
CA PHE A 223 3.24 12.90 -11.30
C PHE A 223 2.76 11.81 -12.28
N MET A 224 1.95 10.88 -11.83
CA MET A 224 1.48 9.78 -12.67
C MET A 224 0.49 10.22 -13.75
N ARG A 225 -0.31 11.26 -13.49
CA ARG A 225 -1.13 11.93 -14.52
C ARG A 225 -0.27 12.49 -15.65
N ALA A 226 0.83 13.15 -15.29
CA ALA A 226 1.75 13.70 -16.30
C ALA A 226 2.42 12.58 -17.11
N VAL A 227 2.83 11.49 -16.49
CA VAL A 227 3.36 10.29 -17.17
C VAL A 227 2.31 9.68 -18.10
N ALA A 228 1.11 9.45 -17.61
CA ALA A 228 0.02 8.84 -18.40
C ALA A 228 -0.31 9.65 -19.66
N ALA A 229 -0.26 10.98 -19.57
CA ALA A 229 -0.52 11.89 -20.69
C ALA A 229 0.55 11.83 -21.80
N THR A 230 1.75 11.27 -21.55
CA THR A 230 2.78 11.06 -22.59
C THR A 230 2.44 9.92 -23.56
N GLY A 231 1.42 9.12 -23.24
CA GLY A 231 1.12 7.87 -23.93
C GLY A 231 2.02 6.70 -23.51
N TYR A 232 2.70 6.80 -22.38
CA TYR A 232 3.45 5.71 -21.78
C TYR A 232 2.56 4.49 -21.52
N SER A 233 3.06 3.28 -21.80
CA SER A 233 2.35 2.01 -21.62
C SER A 233 3.23 0.91 -21.05
N GLY A 234 4.40 1.28 -20.54
CA GLY A 234 5.37 0.37 -19.92
C GLY A 234 5.00 -0.06 -18.51
N PRO A 235 5.93 -0.77 -17.82
CA PRO A 235 5.73 -1.21 -16.45
C PRO A 235 5.69 -0.04 -15.46
N LEU A 236 4.82 -0.15 -14.45
CA LEU A 236 4.84 0.70 -13.26
C LEU A 236 5.50 -0.10 -12.14
N SER A 237 6.54 0.42 -11.57
CA SER A 237 7.36 -0.28 -10.58
C SER A 237 7.43 0.47 -9.27
N LEU A 238 7.52 -0.24 -8.17
CA LEU A 238 7.76 0.35 -6.85
C LEU A 238 9.24 0.28 -6.51
N GLU A 239 9.81 1.39 -6.08
CA GLU A 239 11.16 1.43 -5.54
C GLU A 239 11.17 2.11 -4.17
N ILE A 240 11.04 1.30 -3.12
CA ILE A 240 10.83 1.78 -1.76
C ILE A 240 12.07 1.47 -0.90
N PHE A 241 12.65 2.52 -0.33
CA PHE A 241 13.66 2.43 0.70
C PHE A 241 13.08 2.97 2.01
N ASN A 242 12.72 2.05 2.92
CA ASN A 242 12.11 2.41 4.19
C ASN A 242 12.63 1.49 5.30
N ASP A 243 13.12 2.09 6.40
CA ASP A 243 13.67 1.30 7.50
C ASP A 243 12.60 0.51 8.26
N GLN A 244 11.36 1.00 8.29
CA GLN A 244 10.24 0.31 8.95
C GLN A 244 9.84 -0.95 8.16
N PHE A 245 9.91 -0.91 6.83
CA PHE A 245 9.57 -2.06 5.98
C PHE A 245 10.59 -3.20 6.08
N ARG A 246 11.83 -2.89 6.46
CA ARG A 246 12.90 -3.90 6.59
C ARG A 246 12.66 -4.93 7.68
N GLY A 247 11.81 -4.63 8.66
CA GLY A 247 11.38 -5.58 9.69
C GLY A 247 9.99 -6.20 9.43
N GLY A 248 9.33 -5.79 8.34
CA GLY A 248 7.97 -6.21 8.00
C GLY A 248 7.90 -7.57 7.31
N SER A 249 6.69 -8.11 7.19
CA SER A 249 6.42 -9.31 6.40
C SER A 249 6.53 -9.03 4.92
N ALA A 250 7.37 -9.78 4.20
CA ALA A 250 7.50 -9.68 2.73
C ALA A 250 6.13 -9.77 2.03
N ARG A 251 5.27 -10.69 2.51
CA ARG A 251 3.92 -10.88 1.95
C ARG A 251 3.04 -9.63 2.13
N LEU A 252 2.96 -9.09 3.35
CA LEU A 252 2.11 -7.91 3.62
C LEU A 252 2.60 -6.69 2.85
N LEU A 253 3.91 -6.48 2.78
CA LEU A 253 4.50 -5.37 2.02
C LEU A 253 4.25 -5.49 0.51
N ALA A 254 4.32 -6.70 -0.04
CA ALA A 254 4.02 -6.93 -1.46
C ALA A 254 2.53 -6.70 -1.76
N GLU A 255 1.62 -7.24 -0.93
CA GLU A 255 0.17 -7.05 -1.06
C GLU A 255 -0.20 -5.56 -0.97
N ASP A 256 0.40 -4.82 -0.04
CA ASP A 256 0.20 -3.39 0.13
C ASP A 256 0.75 -2.59 -1.05
N GLY A 257 1.96 -2.91 -1.50
CA GLY A 257 2.56 -2.31 -2.69
C GLY A 257 1.69 -2.50 -3.92
N HIS A 258 1.17 -3.70 -4.17
CA HIS A 258 0.27 -3.94 -5.29
C HIS A 258 -1.03 -3.13 -5.16
N ARG A 259 -1.64 -3.11 -3.97
CA ARG A 259 -2.82 -2.28 -3.65
C ARG A 259 -2.55 -0.80 -3.92
N SER A 260 -1.37 -0.30 -3.54
CA SER A 260 -0.99 1.09 -3.75
C SER A 260 -0.98 1.49 -5.23
N LEU A 261 -0.44 0.62 -6.11
CA LEU A 261 -0.44 0.84 -7.56
C LEU A 261 -1.85 0.80 -8.15
N VAL A 262 -2.68 -0.18 -7.74
CA VAL A 262 -4.08 -0.29 -8.19
C VAL A 262 -4.86 0.97 -7.79
N ASN A 263 -4.73 1.41 -6.53
CA ASN A 263 -5.40 2.61 -6.02
C ASN A 263 -4.90 3.90 -6.70
N LEU A 264 -3.59 4.03 -6.94
CA LEU A 264 -3.02 5.16 -7.65
C LEU A 264 -3.60 5.25 -9.07
N MET A 265 -3.60 4.14 -9.80
CA MET A 265 -4.06 4.11 -11.17
C MET A 265 -5.57 4.26 -11.32
N ASP A 266 -6.37 3.80 -10.34
CA ASP A 266 -7.80 4.11 -10.26
C ASP A 266 -8.03 5.64 -10.19
N GLN A 267 -7.26 6.35 -9.36
CA GLN A 267 -7.34 7.81 -9.26
C GLN A 267 -6.92 8.50 -10.57
N VAL A 268 -5.79 8.08 -11.15
CA VAL A 268 -5.27 8.65 -12.41
C VAL A 268 -6.27 8.44 -13.55
N ARG A 269 -6.83 7.25 -13.71
CA ARG A 269 -7.82 6.94 -14.75
C ARG A 269 -9.07 7.82 -14.67
N ARG A 270 -9.51 8.15 -13.46
CA ARG A 270 -10.68 9.04 -13.26
C ARG A 270 -10.39 10.49 -13.68
N LEU A 271 -9.13 10.91 -13.59
CA LEU A 271 -8.69 12.28 -13.92
C LEU A 271 -8.16 12.42 -15.34
N GLU A 272 -7.63 11.34 -15.92
CA GLU A 272 -7.06 11.27 -17.26
C GLU A 272 -7.71 10.09 -18.02
N PRO A 273 -8.90 10.27 -18.62
CA PRO A 273 -9.68 9.17 -19.21
C PRO A 273 -9.03 8.52 -20.43
N ASP A 274 -8.16 9.23 -21.16
CA ASP A 274 -7.54 8.78 -22.43
C ASP A 274 -6.17 8.11 -22.23
N ILE A 275 -5.89 7.55 -21.06
CA ILE A 275 -4.63 6.87 -20.77
C ILE A 275 -4.48 5.57 -21.59
N ARG A 276 -3.21 5.28 -21.99
CA ARG A 276 -2.88 4.05 -22.73
C ARG A 276 -2.54 2.86 -21.83
N ILE A 277 -2.32 3.11 -20.54
CA ILE A 277 -2.07 2.04 -19.58
C ILE A 277 -3.38 1.28 -19.38
N ASP A 278 -3.34 -0.04 -19.59
CA ASP A 278 -4.48 -0.89 -19.33
C ASP A 278 -4.71 -1.01 -17.82
N VAL A 279 -5.63 -0.22 -17.31
CA VAL A 279 -6.01 -0.18 -15.88
C VAL A 279 -7.34 -0.90 -15.71
N PRO A 280 -7.44 -1.89 -14.81
CA PRO A 280 -8.71 -2.54 -14.50
C PRO A 280 -9.78 -1.52 -14.08
N ALA A 281 -11.02 -1.76 -14.51
CA ALA A 281 -12.14 -0.98 -14.02
C ALA A 281 -12.36 -1.30 -12.53
N MET A 282 -12.39 -0.26 -11.70
CA MET A 282 -12.59 -0.37 -10.26
C MET A 282 -13.99 0.13 -9.89
N PRO A 283 -14.74 -0.54 -9.00
CA PRO A 283 -15.91 0.04 -8.37
C PRO A 283 -15.56 1.36 -7.68
N ASP A 284 -16.55 2.23 -7.50
CA ASP A 284 -16.33 3.50 -6.82
C ASP A 284 -15.91 3.30 -5.36
N ARG A 285 -15.26 4.32 -4.78
CA ARG A 285 -14.96 4.33 -3.35
C ARG A 285 -16.26 4.32 -2.57
N VAL A 286 -16.25 3.57 -1.48
CA VAL A 286 -17.42 3.35 -0.64
C VAL A 286 -17.70 4.59 0.22
N GLU A 287 -18.89 5.12 0.16
CA GLU A 287 -19.37 6.14 1.11
C GLU A 287 -19.90 5.46 2.37
N THR A 288 -19.41 5.92 3.51
CA THR A 288 -19.81 5.40 4.82
C THR A 288 -20.73 6.39 5.52
N ARG A 289 -21.85 5.90 6.05
CA ARG A 289 -22.85 6.69 6.80
C ARG A 289 -22.71 6.55 8.32
N GLY A 290 -21.70 5.80 8.79
CA GLY A 290 -21.37 5.61 10.19
C GLY A 290 -21.20 4.16 10.58
N VAL A 291 -20.99 3.93 11.87
CA VAL A 291 -20.89 2.61 12.47
C VAL A 291 -22.29 2.10 12.79
N GLU A 292 -22.67 0.97 12.20
CA GLU A 292 -23.97 0.34 12.41
C GLU A 292 -24.00 -0.45 13.73
N PHE A 293 -22.92 -1.19 14.03
CA PHE A 293 -22.77 -1.92 15.28
C PHE A 293 -21.30 -2.20 15.59
N VAL A 294 -21.04 -2.54 16.86
CA VAL A 294 -19.77 -3.15 17.32
C VAL A 294 -20.10 -4.46 17.97
N GLU A 295 -19.35 -5.52 17.63
CA GLU A 295 -19.53 -6.87 18.17
C GLU A 295 -18.36 -7.29 19.03
N PHE A 296 -18.70 -7.69 20.26
CA PHE A 296 -17.75 -8.22 21.23
C PHE A 296 -17.88 -9.74 21.29
N THR A 297 -16.75 -10.42 21.42
CA THR A 297 -16.71 -11.81 21.86
C THR A 297 -16.35 -11.88 23.34
N THR A 298 -16.95 -12.82 24.08
CA THR A 298 -16.68 -13.02 25.50
C THR A 298 -17.03 -14.45 25.94
N ALA A 299 -16.43 -14.91 27.04
CA ALA A 299 -16.87 -16.15 27.69
C ALA A 299 -18.12 -15.92 28.54
N PRO A 300 -18.94 -16.97 28.79
CA PRO A 300 -20.14 -16.86 29.60
C PRO A 300 -19.90 -16.24 30.98
N GLU A 301 -18.79 -16.61 31.65
CA GLU A 301 -18.41 -16.11 32.98
C GLU A 301 -17.95 -14.64 32.97
N GLU A 302 -17.40 -14.15 31.87
CA GLU A 302 -16.93 -12.76 31.73
C GLU A 302 -18.03 -11.82 31.20
N LYS A 303 -19.06 -12.37 30.57
CA LYS A 303 -20.19 -11.64 30.01
C LYS A 303 -20.84 -10.69 31.02
N ILE A 304 -20.96 -11.12 32.26
CA ILE A 304 -21.60 -10.34 33.35
C ILE A 304 -20.89 -9.00 33.61
N ASN A 305 -19.57 -8.94 33.41
CA ASN A 305 -18.79 -7.73 33.59
C ASN A 305 -19.07 -6.71 32.43
N LEU A 306 -19.18 -7.23 31.20
CA LEU A 306 -19.48 -6.42 30.03
C LEU A 306 -20.94 -5.91 30.09
N GLU A 307 -21.89 -6.76 30.50
CA GLU A 307 -23.28 -6.39 30.75
C GLU A 307 -23.42 -5.30 31.81
N ALA A 308 -22.69 -5.44 32.93
CA ALA A 308 -22.69 -4.44 34.01
C ALA A 308 -22.12 -3.09 33.51
N LEU A 309 -21.08 -3.12 32.69
CA LEU A 309 -20.51 -1.92 32.05
C LEU A 309 -21.54 -1.26 31.13
N LEU A 310 -22.19 -2.01 30.25
CA LEU A 310 -23.20 -1.50 29.32
C LEU A 310 -24.40 -0.92 30.07
N ALA A 311 -24.89 -1.60 31.12
CA ALA A 311 -25.97 -1.10 31.96
C ALA A 311 -25.59 0.23 32.66
N THR A 312 -24.35 0.35 33.16
CA THR A 312 -23.83 1.59 33.76
C THR A 312 -23.80 2.74 32.75
N LEU A 313 -23.54 2.43 31.47
CA LEU A 313 -23.56 3.41 30.38
C LEU A 313 -24.97 3.69 29.83
N GLY A 314 -26.02 3.04 30.36
CA GLY A 314 -27.41 3.24 29.97
C GLY A 314 -27.86 2.40 28.75
N PHE A 315 -27.13 1.35 28.41
CA PHE A 315 -27.58 0.39 27.38
C PHE A 315 -28.55 -0.63 27.96
N GLU A 316 -29.51 -1.04 27.16
CA GLU A 316 -30.44 -2.10 27.45
C GLU A 316 -30.24 -3.30 26.53
N LYS A 317 -30.41 -4.51 27.08
CA LYS A 317 -30.56 -5.71 26.27
C LYS A 317 -31.94 -5.70 25.64
N THR A 318 -31.98 -5.44 24.33
CA THR A 318 -33.24 -5.29 23.59
C THR A 318 -33.63 -6.54 22.82
N ALA A 319 -32.67 -7.39 22.44
CA ALA A 319 -32.98 -8.59 21.69
C ALA A 319 -31.93 -9.69 21.89
N HIS A 320 -32.31 -10.93 21.56
CA HIS A 320 -31.45 -12.10 21.49
C HIS A 320 -31.55 -12.75 20.12
N HIS A 321 -30.44 -13.18 19.56
CA HIS A 321 -30.42 -13.81 18.25
C HIS A 321 -31.15 -15.16 18.26
N ARG A 322 -31.97 -15.42 17.24
CA ARG A 322 -32.88 -16.58 17.23
C ARG A 322 -32.16 -17.93 17.20
N ASN A 323 -30.95 -17.98 16.64
CA ASN A 323 -30.24 -19.22 16.35
C ASN A 323 -28.84 -19.30 16.99
N ARG A 324 -28.35 -18.21 17.60
CA ARG A 324 -27.00 -18.11 18.16
C ARG A 324 -27.07 -17.53 19.58
N ASP A 325 -26.05 -17.77 20.41
CA ASP A 325 -25.91 -17.13 21.72
C ASP A 325 -25.28 -15.74 21.54
N VAL A 326 -26.10 -14.84 20.98
CA VAL A 326 -25.74 -13.47 20.66
C VAL A 326 -26.82 -12.53 21.16
N ASP A 327 -26.42 -11.56 21.96
CA ASP A 327 -27.30 -10.56 22.55
C ASP A 327 -27.09 -9.19 21.94
N LEU A 328 -28.19 -8.45 21.73
CA LEU A 328 -28.20 -7.09 21.24
C LEU A 328 -28.51 -6.11 22.37
N TYR A 329 -27.63 -5.13 22.55
CA TYR A 329 -27.76 -4.00 23.47
C TYR A 329 -27.87 -2.71 22.68
N THR A 330 -28.83 -1.87 23.06
CA THR A 330 -29.06 -0.60 22.33
C THR A 330 -29.18 0.59 23.28
N GLN A 331 -28.76 1.76 22.79
CA GLN A 331 -29.08 3.06 23.33
C GLN A 331 -29.02 4.09 22.19
N GLY A 332 -30.11 4.82 21.93
CA GLY A 332 -30.24 5.67 20.76
C GLY A 332 -30.06 4.84 19.48
N ASP A 333 -29.16 5.31 18.58
CA ASP A 333 -28.82 4.60 17.33
C ASP A 333 -27.64 3.64 17.51
N ILE A 334 -27.13 3.45 18.74
CA ILE A 334 -25.99 2.60 19.03
C ILE A 334 -26.43 1.15 19.22
N ARG A 335 -25.77 0.23 18.54
CA ARG A 335 -25.92 -1.21 18.69
C ARG A 335 -24.61 -1.83 19.15
N ILE A 336 -24.64 -2.50 20.29
CA ILE A 336 -23.55 -3.34 20.80
C ILE A 336 -24.03 -4.78 20.79
N VAL A 337 -23.29 -5.62 20.10
CA VAL A 337 -23.56 -7.06 20.00
C VAL A 337 -22.59 -7.80 20.89
N ILE A 338 -23.11 -8.72 21.73
CA ILE A 338 -22.28 -9.60 22.58
C ILE A 338 -22.48 -11.03 22.09
N ASN A 339 -21.41 -11.61 21.56
CA ASN A 339 -21.35 -12.98 21.10
C ASN A 339 -20.67 -13.85 22.17
N THR A 340 -21.45 -14.76 22.77
CA THR A 340 -21.00 -15.67 23.81
C THR A 340 -20.71 -17.03 23.19
N SER A 341 -19.52 -17.18 22.63
CA SER A 341 -19.14 -18.40 21.91
C SER A 341 -18.67 -19.50 22.83
N ASP A 342 -19.18 -20.72 22.63
CA ASP A 342 -18.84 -21.91 23.41
C ASP A 342 -17.49 -22.56 23.02
N GLY A 343 -16.51 -21.81 22.52
CA GLY A 343 -15.19 -22.32 22.16
C GLY A 343 -14.91 -22.40 20.68
N GLY A 344 -13.74 -22.88 20.29
CA GLY A 344 -13.02 -22.70 19.04
C GLY A 344 -13.65 -23.06 17.69
N ASP A 345 -14.92 -23.40 17.60
CA ASP A 345 -15.59 -23.77 16.36
C ASP A 345 -16.15 -22.56 15.57
N SER A 346 -16.13 -21.35 16.16
CA SER A 346 -16.55 -20.13 15.53
C SER A 346 -15.40 -19.11 15.46
N PHE A 347 -15.50 -18.14 14.57
CA PHE A 347 -14.50 -17.08 14.45
C PHE A 347 -14.46 -16.22 15.75
N ALA A 348 -15.62 -15.94 16.34
CA ALA A 348 -15.73 -15.25 17.62
C ALA A 348 -15.02 -16.00 18.74
N GLY A 349 -15.19 -17.33 18.83
CA GLY A 349 -14.51 -18.18 19.80
C GLY A 349 -13.01 -18.25 19.58
N ALA A 350 -12.54 -18.30 18.34
CA ALA A 350 -11.12 -18.23 18.01
C ALA A 350 -10.51 -16.88 18.44
N SER A 351 -11.21 -15.77 18.18
CA SER A 351 -10.80 -14.43 18.62
C SER A 351 -10.73 -14.33 20.15
N TYR A 352 -11.73 -14.86 20.86
CA TYR A 352 -11.71 -14.91 22.32
C TYR A 352 -10.53 -15.73 22.86
N SER A 353 -10.24 -16.87 22.23
CA SER A 353 -9.13 -17.74 22.67
C SER A 353 -7.75 -17.05 22.55
N ILE A 354 -7.61 -16.11 21.63
CA ILE A 354 -6.36 -15.37 21.40
C ILE A 354 -6.29 -14.12 22.27
N HIS A 355 -7.39 -13.36 22.38
CA HIS A 355 -7.39 -12.01 22.92
C HIS A 355 -8.23 -11.85 24.22
N GLY A 356 -8.95 -12.89 24.65
CA GLY A 356 -9.96 -12.74 25.70
C GLY A 356 -11.18 -11.96 25.23
N THR A 357 -11.92 -11.36 26.17
CA THR A 357 -13.05 -10.47 25.84
C THR A 357 -12.56 -9.28 25.04
N ASN A 358 -13.02 -9.15 23.79
CA ASN A 358 -12.60 -8.09 22.87
C ASN A 358 -13.66 -7.74 21.83
N ALA A 359 -13.54 -6.52 21.24
CA ALA A 359 -14.32 -6.11 20.07
C ALA A 359 -13.61 -6.66 18.82
N TYR A 360 -14.13 -7.75 18.26
CA TYR A 360 -13.51 -8.44 17.12
C TYR A 360 -14.13 -8.08 15.77
N ALA A 361 -15.30 -7.46 15.76
CA ALA A 361 -16.01 -7.09 14.55
C ALA A 361 -16.77 -5.77 14.71
N PHE A 362 -17.00 -5.11 13.58
CA PHE A 362 -17.91 -3.97 13.49
C PHE A 362 -18.61 -3.91 12.14
N GLY A 363 -19.81 -3.34 12.12
CA GLY A 363 -20.57 -3.10 10.92
C GLY A 363 -20.52 -1.62 10.51
N LEU A 364 -20.33 -1.38 9.21
CA LEU A 364 -20.42 -0.05 8.62
C LEU A 364 -21.68 0.07 7.79
N LYS A 365 -22.43 1.15 8.02
CA LYS A 365 -23.52 1.55 7.13
C LYS A 365 -22.92 2.17 5.89
N VAL A 366 -23.21 1.59 4.72
CA VAL A 366 -22.68 2.02 3.42
C VAL A 366 -23.83 2.23 2.43
N ASP A 367 -23.56 2.87 1.29
CA ASP A 367 -24.57 3.08 0.27
C ASP A 367 -24.94 1.80 -0.49
N ASP A 368 -23.96 0.95 -0.78
CA ASP A 368 -24.10 -0.34 -1.46
C ASP A 368 -23.10 -1.35 -0.91
N ALA A 369 -23.58 -2.33 -0.16
CA ALA A 369 -22.75 -3.34 0.50
C ALA A 369 -22.09 -4.31 -0.50
N LYS A 370 -22.71 -4.58 -1.64
CA LYS A 370 -22.15 -5.43 -2.69
C LYS A 370 -21.03 -4.71 -3.44
N ALA A 371 -21.24 -3.44 -3.78
CA ALA A 371 -20.21 -2.61 -4.40
C ALA A 371 -19.01 -2.43 -3.46
N ALA A 372 -19.25 -2.27 -2.14
CA ALA A 372 -18.21 -2.22 -1.13
C ALA A 372 -17.35 -3.49 -1.12
N LEU A 373 -17.98 -4.67 -1.11
CA LEU A 373 -17.28 -5.95 -1.17
C LEU A 373 -16.50 -6.09 -2.49
N ALA A 374 -17.10 -5.77 -3.63
CA ALA A 374 -16.45 -5.86 -4.93
C ALA A 374 -15.21 -4.95 -5.03
N ARG A 375 -15.27 -3.74 -4.47
CA ARG A 375 -14.09 -2.85 -4.40
C ARG A 375 -13.01 -3.43 -3.50
N ALA A 376 -13.39 -3.97 -2.34
CA ALA A 376 -12.46 -4.58 -1.41
C ALA A 376 -11.72 -5.77 -2.04
N GLU A 377 -12.45 -6.65 -2.75
CA GLU A 377 -11.87 -7.76 -3.51
C GLU A 377 -10.90 -7.29 -4.60
N ALA A 378 -11.28 -6.27 -5.35
CA ALA A 378 -10.43 -5.69 -6.39
C ALA A 378 -9.14 -5.05 -5.84
N LEU A 379 -9.13 -4.64 -4.56
CA LEU A 379 -7.97 -4.14 -3.83
C LEU A 379 -7.21 -5.24 -3.07
N GLY A 380 -7.60 -6.52 -3.24
CA GLY A 380 -6.95 -7.64 -2.60
C GLY A 380 -7.26 -7.80 -1.11
N ALA A 381 -8.35 -7.21 -0.61
CA ALA A 381 -8.79 -7.43 0.76
C ALA A 381 -9.32 -8.86 0.94
N PRO A 382 -8.92 -9.58 2.00
CA PRO A 382 -9.48 -10.89 2.28
C PRO A 382 -10.98 -10.81 2.59
N THR A 383 -11.79 -11.56 1.86
CA THR A 383 -13.22 -11.68 2.17
C THR A 383 -13.46 -12.54 3.39
N PHE A 384 -14.54 -12.27 4.09
CA PHE A 384 -14.94 -13.03 5.27
C PHE A 384 -16.35 -13.59 5.08
N ALA A 385 -16.54 -14.86 5.40
CA ALA A 385 -17.83 -15.51 5.42
C ALA A 385 -17.88 -16.60 6.50
N GLU A 386 -18.88 -16.52 7.37
CA GLU A 386 -19.18 -17.61 8.32
C GLU A 386 -20.24 -18.56 7.78
N PRO A 387 -20.23 -19.82 8.26
CA PRO A 387 -21.33 -20.76 8.02
C PRO A 387 -22.65 -20.18 8.53
N ARG A 388 -23.67 -20.11 7.67
CA ARG A 388 -24.98 -19.56 7.97
C ARG A 388 -25.94 -20.66 8.43
N LYS A 389 -26.74 -20.34 9.42
CA LYS A 389 -27.90 -21.17 9.80
C LYS A 389 -29.11 -20.79 8.94
N THR A 390 -30.12 -21.65 8.94
CA THR A 390 -31.36 -21.41 8.14
C THR A 390 -32.04 -20.12 8.61
N GLY A 391 -32.28 -19.23 7.68
CA GLY A 391 -32.95 -17.95 7.93
C GLY A 391 -32.00 -16.78 8.15
N GLU A 392 -30.68 -17.00 8.25
CA GLU A 392 -29.69 -15.94 8.37
C GLU A 392 -29.34 -15.30 7.02
N VAL A 393 -29.21 -13.99 7.01
CA VAL A 393 -28.86 -13.18 5.84
C VAL A 393 -27.33 -13.24 5.59
N ALA A 394 -26.91 -13.29 4.33
CA ALA A 394 -25.51 -13.12 3.98
C ALA A 394 -25.12 -11.63 4.06
N VAL A 395 -24.38 -11.25 5.06
CA VAL A 395 -23.83 -9.91 5.19
C VAL A 395 -22.45 -9.88 4.51
N PRO A 396 -22.23 -9.02 3.50
CA PRO A 396 -20.91 -8.85 2.91
C PRO A 396 -19.90 -8.40 3.96
N ALA A 397 -18.73 -9.04 4.01
CA ALA A 397 -17.71 -8.76 5.00
C ALA A 397 -16.29 -9.02 4.50
N ILE A 398 -15.34 -8.33 5.11
CA ILE A 398 -13.90 -8.46 4.87
C ILE A 398 -13.13 -8.58 6.18
N GLN A 399 -11.90 -9.06 6.11
CA GLN A 399 -10.97 -9.00 7.23
C GLN A 399 -10.19 -7.69 7.21
N GLY A 400 -10.02 -7.08 8.37
CA GLY A 400 -9.26 -5.86 8.61
C GLY A 400 -8.13 -6.05 9.61
N VAL A 401 -7.82 -5.00 10.36
CA VAL A 401 -6.75 -4.96 11.36
C VAL A 401 -6.90 -6.11 12.37
N GLY A 402 -5.79 -6.80 12.62
CA GLY A 402 -5.75 -7.90 13.60
C GLY A 402 -6.68 -9.08 13.27
N ASN A 403 -6.98 -9.29 12.00
CA ASN A 403 -8.02 -10.21 11.51
C ASN A 403 -9.44 -9.86 11.96
N GLY A 404 -9.68 -8.67 12.52
CA GLY A 404 -11.02 -8.21 12.87
C GLY A 404 -11.93 -8.16 11.63
N VAL A 405 -13.24 -8.32 11.83
CA VAL A 405 -14.21 -8.39 10.73
C VAL A 405 -14.89 -7.04 10.52
N ILE A 406 -15.01 -6.64 9.26
CA ILE A 406 -15.74 -5.44 8.83
C ILE A 406 -16.92 -5.88 8.00
N TYR A 407 -18.13 -5.70 8.52
CA TYR A 407 -19.38 -5.98 7.83
C TYR A 407 -19.88 -4.74 7.08
N PHE A 408 -20.48 -4.93 5.91
CA PHE A 408 -21.12 -3.88 5.13
C PHE A 408 -22.63 -4.05 5.15
N LEU A 409 -23.35 -3.04 5.63
CA LEU A 409 -24.81 -3.00 5.67
C LEU A 409 -25.31 -1.80 4.87
N ASP A 410 -26.37 -2.02 4.09
CA ASP A 410 -27.05 -0.99 3.31
C ASP A 410 -28.56 -1.01 3.56
N ASP A 411 -29.31 -0.18 2.81
CA ASP A 411 -30.76 -0.08 2.93
C ASP A 411 -31.50 -1.10 2.04
N SER A 412 -30.81 -2.12 1.50
CA SER A 412 -31.48 -3.22 0.79
C SER A 412 -32.41 -3.98 1.73
N PRO A 413 -33.56 -4.49 1.26
CA PRO A 413 -34.58 -5.08 2.13
C PRO A 413 -34.06 -6.18 3.06
N ALA A 414 -33.13 -7.00 2.58
CA ALA A 414 -32.57 -8.10 3.38
C ALA A 414 -31.66 -7.58 4.52
N LEU A 415 -30.75 -6.63 4.21
CA LEU A 415 -29.81 -6.09 5.20
C LEU A 415 -30.49 -5.09 6.15
N ALA A 416 -31.42 -4.27 5.65
CA ALA A 416 -32.17 -3.32 6.47
C ALA A 416 -33.04 -4.00 7.56
N SER A 417 -33.52 -5.21 7.28
CA SER A 417 -34.40 -5.96 8.19
C SER A 417 -33.67 -7.01 9.05
N ILE A 418 -32.34 -7.04 9.02
CA ILE A 418 -31.55 -8.08 9.71
C ILE A 418 -31.85 -8.13 11.23
N TRP A 419 -31.94 -6.95 11.85
CA TRP A 419 -32.20 -6.85 13.30
C TRP A 419 -33.58 -7.38 13.69
N ASP A 420 -34.60 -7.20 12.84
CA ASP A 420 -35.97 -7.68 13.09
C ASP A 420 -36.11 -9.18 12.76
N ASN A 421 -35.42 -9.65 11.73
CA ASN A 421 -35.55 -11.01 11.24
C ASN A 421 -34.73 -12.01 12.04
N GLU A 422 -33.51 -11.64 12.43
CA GLU A 422 -32.58 -12.57 13.10
C GLU A 422 -32.63 -12.48 14.63
N PHE A 423 -33.13 -11.35 15.16
CA PHE A 423 -33.22 -11.16 16.61
C PHE A 423 -34.67 -11.20 17.09
N ALA A 424 -34.87 -11.81 18.25
CA ALA A 424 -36.14 -11.82 18.97
C ALA A 424 -36.05 -10.81 20.12
N THR A 425 -37.00 -9.89 20.17
CA THR A 425 -37.10 -8.91 21.25
C THR A 425 -37.19 -9.58 22.63
N VAL A 426 -36.44 -9.10 23.59
CA VAL A 426 -36.44 -9.56 24.98
C VAL A 426 -36.82 -8.39 25.90
N GLY A 427 -37.67 -8.67 26.90
CA GLY A 427 -38.10 -7.68 27.89
C GLY A 427 -39.34 -6.84 27.53
N ASP A 428 -39.79 -6.03 28.47
CA ASP A 428 -41.00 -5.19 28.35
C ASP A 428 -40.74 -3.84 27.66
N ASN A 429 -39.69 -3.69 26.89
CA ASN A 429 -39.29 -2.45 26.18
C ASN A 429 -39.39 -1.17 27.05
N LYS A 430 -39.08 -1.25 28.32
CA LYS A 430 -38.94 -0.03 29.14
C LYS A 430 -37.54 0.52 28.93
N PRO A 431 -37.42 1.78 28.44
CA PRO A 431 -36.11 2.39 28.32
C PRO A 431 -35.46 2.45 29.71
N ALA A 432 -34.28 1.82 29.86
CA ALA A 432 -33.37 2.09 30.97
C ALA A 432 -32.95 3.56 30.91
N GLY A 433 -32.41 4.09 31.96
CA GLY A 433 -32.04 5.50 32.00
C GLY A 433 -31.16 5.87 30.80
N ASP A 434 -31.70 6.71 29.94
CA ASP A 434 -31.01 7.26 28.78
C ASP A 434 -29.85 8.13 29.27
N ALA A 435 -28.60 7.67 29.08
CA ALA A 435 -27.41 8.47 29.36
C ALA A 435 -27.12 9.53 28.30
N GLY A 436 -27.98 9.65 27.28
CA GLY A 436 -27.88 10.63 26.19
C GLY A 436 -26.90 10.27 25.10
N LEU A 437 -26.39 9.02 25.04
CA LEU A 437 -25.55 8.54 23.95
C LEU A 437 -26.42 8.31 22.71
N LYS A 438 -25.99 8.84 21.58
CA LYS A 438 -26.81 8.82 20.35
C LYS A 438 -26.21 7.99 19.23
N ARG A 439 -24.88 8.04 19.04
CA ARG A 439 -24.17 7.34 17.97
C ARG A 439 -22.75 7.01 18.39
N ILE A 440 -22.13 6.06 17.72
CA ILE A 440 -20.70 5.81 17.81
C ILE A 440 -19.99 6.91 17.01
N ASP A 441 -19.18 7.74 17.67
CA ASP A 441 -18.49 8.86 17.05
C ASP A 441 -17.27 8.37 16.24
N HIS A 442 -16.47 7.48 16.85
CA HIS A 442 -15.29 6.93 16.20
C HIS A 442 -14.92 5.56 16.77
N LEU A 443 -14.10 4.84 15.98
CA LEU A 443 -13.38 3.65 16.41
C LEU A 443 -11.90 3.97 16.52
N ALA A 444 -11.20 3.28 17.43
CA ALA A 444 -9.75 3.34 17.51
C ALA A 444 -9.18 1.94 17.35
N GLN A 445 -8.21 1.78 16.47
CA GLN A 445 -7.51 0.52 16.27
C GLN A 445 -6.02 0.72 16.52
N THR A 446 -5.38 -0.29 17.11
CA THR A 446 -3.93 -0.29 17.34
C THR A 446 -3.28 -1.35 16.48
N THR A 447 -2.16 -0.98 15.87
CA THR A 447 -1.32 -1.85 15.04
C THR A 447 0.13 -1.76 15.48
N HIS A 448 0.95 -2.70 15.05
CA HIS A 448 2.40 -2.51 15.13
C HIS A 448 2.79 -1.24 14.37
N TYR A 449 3.78 -0.53 14.91
CA TYR A 449 4.23 0.75 14.35
C TYR A 449 4.57 0.68 12.84
N GLY A 450 5.22 -0.40 12.42
CA GLY A 450 5.58 -0.63 11.01
C GLY A 450 4.42 -0.98 10.09
N GLU A 451 3.24 -1.31 10.61
CA GLU A 451 2.06 -1.70 9.82
C GLU A 451 1.02 -0.57 9.70
N MET A 452 1.21 0.53 10.43
CA MET A 452 0.21 1.59 10.50
C MET A 452 -0.11 2.19 9.14
N LEU A 453 0.90 2.44 8.30
CA LEU A 453 0.72 3.04 6.97
C LEU A 453 -0.04 2.09 6.05
N THR A 454 0.28 0.80 6.07
CA THR A 454 -0.42 -0.25 5.33
C THR A 454 -1.92 -0.25 5.63
N TRP A 455 -2.30 -0.18 6.92
CA TRP A 455 -3.70 -0.14 7.31
C TRP A 455 -4.38 1.18 6.99
N LEU A 456 -3.67 2.30 7.07
CA LEU A 456 -4.18 3.59 6.60
C LEU A 456 -4.48 3.57 5.10
N LEU A 457 -3.56 3.04 4.29
CA LEU A 457 -3.78 2.87 2.85
C LEU A 457 -4.94 1.91 2.56
N PHE A 458 -5.05 0.81 3.31
CA PHE A 458 -6.17 -0.12 3.21
C PHE A 458 -7.52 0.62 3.32
N TYR A 459 -7.72 1.40 4.39
CA TYR A 459 -8.97 2.14 4.59
C TYR A 459 -9.16 3.26 3.57
N THR A 460 -8.13 4.04 3.27
CA THR A 460 -8.26 5.18 2.34
C THR A 460 -8.39 4.78 0.87
N SER A 461 -7.95 3.59 0.51
CA SER A 461 -8.16 3.03 -0.85
C SER A 461 -9.59 2.50 -1.02
N LEU A 462 -10.18 1.96 0.04
CA LEU A 462 -11.51 1.34 0.03
C LEU A 462 -12.62 2.39 0.18
N PHE A 463 -12.50 3.28 1.17
CA PHE A 463 -13.54 4.24 1.55
C PHE A 463 -13.26 5.65 1.03
N SER A 464 -14.33 6.41 0.82
CA SER A 464 -14.28 7.85 0.57
C SER A 464 -13.92 8.56 1.87
N THR A 465 -12.64 8.71 2.13
CA THR A 465 -12.10 9.29 3.36
C THR A 465 -10.98 10.30 3.09
N ARG A 466 -10.73 11.17 4.06
CA ARG A 466 -9.54 12.02 4.14
C ARG A 466 -8.73 11.68 5.37
N ARG A 467 -7.41 11.84 5.30
CA ARG A 467 -6.52 11.72 6.44
C ARG A 467 -6.43 13.05 7.19
N THR A 468 -6.39 12.99 8.52
CA THR A 468 -5.97 14.12 9.37
C THR A 468 -4.44 14.20 9.43
N PRO A 469 -3.85 15.30 9.90
CA PRO A 469 -2.41 15.33 10.19
C PRO A 469 -2.00 14.22 11.16
N MET A 470 -0.85 13.58 10.87
CA MET A 470 -0.27 12.59 11.77
C MET A 470 0.31 13.26 13.00
N ILE A 471 0.13 12.63 14.16
CA ILE A 471 0.67 13.11 15.45
C ILE A 471 1.48 12.00 16.12
N ASP A 472 2.64 12.38 16.67
CA ASP A 472 3.40 11.52 17.55
C ASP A 472 3.01 11.84 19.00
N VAL A 473 2.48 10.82 19.70
CA VAL A 473 2.07 10.92 21.11
C VAL A 473 3.15 10.27 21.96
N VAL A 474 3.75 11.07 22.84
CA VAL A 474 4.74 10.56 23.79
C VAL A 474 4.01 9.87 24.95
N ASP A 475 4.17 8.57 25.04
CA ASP A 475 3.66 7.72 26.13
C ASP A 475 4.85 7.40 27.06
N PRO A 476 4.64 7.27 28.39
CA PRO A 476 5.72 6.86 29.31
C PRO A 476 6.37 5.52 28.93
N GLY A 477 5.68 4.65 28.22
CA GLY A 477 6.17 3.34 27.78
C GLY A 477 6.86 3.33 26.43
N GLY A 478 6.81 4.43 25.64
CA GLY A 478 7.36 4.50 24.29
C GLY A 478 6.68 5.52 23.41
N LEU A 479 6.80 5.38 22.09
CA LEU A 479 6.17 6.25 21.10
C LEU A 479 4.89 5.61 20.56
N VAL A 480 3.85 6.42 20.43
CA VAL A 480 2.62 6.08 19.73
C VAL A 480 2.40 7.09 18.62
N ARG A 481 2.38 6.63 17.38
CA ARG A 481 1.99 7.46 16.24
C ARG A 481 0.49 7.31 16.01
N SER A 482 -0.20 8.41 15.85
CA SER A 482 -1.66 8.42 15.70
C SER A 482 -2.09 9.23 14.48
N GLN A 483 -3.01 8.69 13.69
CA GLN A 483 -3.64 9.40 12.59
C GLN A 483 -5.10 8.98 12.47
N ALA A 484 -5.99 9.95 12.31
CA ALA A 484 -7.39 9.67 12.03
C ALA A 484 -7.67 9.75 10.53
N ILE A 485 -8.63 8.93 10.10
CA ILE A 485 -9.31 9.04 8.81
C ILE A 485 -10.76 9.40 9.07
N GLU A 486 -11.32 10.25 8.22
CA GLU A 486 -12.69 10.72 8.33
C GLU A 486 -13.40 10.56 7.00
N SER A 487 -14.66 10.09 7.02
CA SER A 487 -15.47 10.00 5.81
C SER A 487 -15.75 11.37 5.19
N VAL A 488 -15.81 11.42 3.87
CA VAL A 488 -16.19 12.59 3.09
C VAL A 488 -17.41 12.24 2.21
N PRO A 489 -18.32 13.18 1.92
CA PRO A 489 -18.25 14.61 2.22
C PRO A 489 -18.56 14.96 3.70
N SER A 490 -19.20 14.08 4.46
CA SER A 490 -19.57 14.32 5.85
C SER A 490 -18.87 13.35 6.81
N PRO A 491 -18.37 13.79 7.97
CA PRO A 491 -17.63 12.96 8.91
C PRO A 491 -18.55 12.07 9.76
N HIS A 492 -19.33 11.19 9.10
CA HIS A 492 -20.19 10.22 9.78
C HIS A 492 -19.42 9.02 10.33
N PHE A 493 -18.27 8.73 9.75
CA PHE A 493 -17.37 7.69 10.19
C PHE A 493 -15.98 8.28 10.42
N ARG A 494 -15.42 7.99 11.57
CA ARG A 494 -14.04 8.32 11.93
C ARG A 494 -13.35 7.07 12.49
N LEU A 495 -12.14 6.82 12.01
CA LEU A 495 -11.28 5.77 12.54
C LEU A 495 -9.93 6.37 12.91
N THR A 496 -9.51 6.17 14.16
CA THR A 496 -8.18 6.54 14.61
C THR A 496 -7.28 5.31 14.58
N MET A 497 -6.20 5.39 13.81
CA MET A 497 -5.18 4.37 13.73
C MET A 497 -4.02 4.75 14.64
N ASN A 498 -3.62 3.85 15.53
CA ASN A 498 -2.50 4.03 16.45
C ASN A 498 -1.43 2.99 16.15
N GLY A 499 -0.26 3.44 15.69
CA GLY A 499 0.93 2.61 15.54
C GLY A 499 1.76 2.66 16.83
N ALA A 500 1.85 1.55 17.55
CA ALA A 500 2.64 1.45 18.77
C ALA A 500 3.95 0.69 18.51
N ASP A 501 5.06 1.24 18.98
CA ASP A 501 6.39 0.61 18.87
C ASP A 501 6.64 -0.42 19.97
N ASN A 502 5.88 -0.34 21.07
CA ASN A 502 6.13 -1.13 22.25
C ASN A 502 4.81 -1.49 22.99
N ARG A 503 4.68 -2.74 23.41
CA ARG A 503 3.55 -3.22 24.24
C ARG A 503 3.46 -2.55 25.61
N LYS A 504 4.49 -1.81 26.06
CA LYS A 504 4.46 -1.05 27.31
C LYS A 504 3.67 0.25 27.21
N THR A 505 3.45 0.77 26.00
CA THR A 505 2.60 1.94 25.80
C THR A 505 1.14 1.61 26.08
N PHE A 506 0.33 2.63 26.40
CA PHE A 506 -1.10 2.42 26.60
C PHE A 506 -1.77 1.80 25.37
N ALA A 507 -1.49 2.35 24.19
CA ALA A 507 -2.00 1.79 22.95
C ALA A 507 -1.45 0.39 22.66
N GLY A 508 -0.16 0.16 22.90
CA GLY A 508 0.50 -1.13 22.68
C GLY A 508 0.02 -2.29 23.53
N LYS A 509 -0.74 -2.02 24.59
CA LYS A 509 -1.40 -3.08 25.39
C LYS A 509 -2.50 -3.81 24.63
N PHE A 510 -2.96 -3.24 23.52
CA PHE A 510 -3.98 -3.83 22.64
C PHE A 510 -3.39 -4.61 21.44
N LEU A 511 -2.05 -4.79 21.38
CA LEU A 511 -1.34 -5.57 20.36
C LEU A 511 -1.26 -7.07 20.69
#